data_37be107d569b905fcde4a81e09a2b321
#
_entry.id   37be107d569b905fcde4a81e09a2b321
#
_cell.length_a   1.000
_cell.length_b   1.000
_cell.length_c   1.000
_cell.angle_alpha   90.00
_cell.angle_beta   90.00
_cell.angle_gamma   90.00
#
_symmetry.space_group_name_H-M   'P 1'
#
loop_
_entity.id
_entity.type
_entity.pdbx_description
1 polymer ?
#
loop_
_entity_poly.entity_id
_entity_poly.type
_entity_poly.pdbx_seq_one_letter_code
_entity_poly.pdbx_strand_id
1 'polypeptide(L)'
;MRNIPGTVCLMSAMFILCGCMNQEAGSVNETIQENNERIGTTAETNSEITEVDDMDSARALLSEQWGIQQPGALPEGFSVQGYYVYDRNMVEIRYHDEEGHELYYRTSTRSGDISGNTQQYSQKETIDAGSFTDIKVKGSNDLWNVAVWVKDGISYSITDERGLNTAVLSTMIESLSSE
;
A
#
# COMPACT_ATOMS: atom_id res chain seq x y z
N MET A 1 -22.09 -12.88 -50.76
CA MET A 1 -22.92 -14.11 -50.75
C MET A 1 -22.42 -15.01 -49.64
N ARG A 2 -23.06 -15.11 -48.58
CA ARG A 2 -23.81 -16.15 -47.88
C ARG A 2 -24.01 -15.73 -46.44
N ASN A 3 -25.23 -15.34 -46.13
CA ASN A 3 -25.82 -15.28 -44.80
C ASN A 3 -26.02 -16.70 -44.26
N ILE A 4 -25.85 -16.89 -42.95
CA ILE A 4 -26.57 -17.90 -42.20
C ILE A 4 -26.90 -17.32 -40.83
N PRO A 5 -28.16 -17.42 -40.38
CA PRO A 5 -28.68 -16.83 -39.16
C PRO A 5 -28.81 -17.82 -38.00
N GLY A 6 -28.85 -17.24 -36.78
CA GLY A 6 -29.81 -17.60 -35.74
C GLY A 6 -29.65 -18.92 -34.98
N THR A 7 -29.57 -18.80 -33.68
CA THR A 7 -30.43 -19.59 -32.78
C THR A 7 -30.47 -18.92 -31.39
N VAL A 8 -31.65 -18.37 -31.10
CA VAL A 8 -32.12 -17.95 -29.79
C VAL A 8 -32.56 -19.22 -29.04
N CYS A 9 -32.16 -19.40 -27.82
CA CYS A 9 -32.77 -20.37 -26.92
C CYS A 9 -33.18 -19.68 -25.63
N LEU A 10 -34.47 -19.37 -25.58
CA LEU A 10 -35.23 -19.03 -24.37
C LEU A 10 -35.67 -20.35 -23.71
N MET A 11 -35.46 -20.46 -22.39
CA MET A 11 -36.30 -21.27 -21.49
C MET A 11 -36.19 -20.64 -20.08
N SER A 12 -37.15 -19.89 -19.60
CA SER A 12 -38.48 -20.28 -19.12
C SER A 12 -38.44 -20.86 -17.70
N ALA A 13 -38.97 -20.04 -16.86
CA ALA A 13 -39.36 -20.06 -15.46
C ALA A 13 -39.85 -21.41 -14.88
N MET A 14 -39.66 -21.55 -13.54
CA MET A 14 -40.70 -22.16 -12.72
C MET A 14 -40.62 -21.73 -11.26
N PHE A 15 -41.67 -21.03 -10.85
CA PHE A 15 -42.03 -20.67 -9.46
C PHE A 15 -42.48 -21.93 -8.71
N ILE A 16 -42.05 -22.09 -7.47
CA ILE A 16 -42.85 -22.86 -6.50
C ILE A 16 -42.88 -22.06 -5.22
N LEU A 17 -44.05 -21.50 -5.00
CA LEU A 17 -44.55 -21.02 -3.69
C LEU A 17 -45.07 -22.23 -2.90
N CYS A 18 -44.64 -22.38 -1.68
CA CYS A 18 -45.44 -23.12 -0.69
C CYS A 18 -45.35 -22.43 0.65
N GLY A 19 -46.39 -21.73 1.00
CA GLY A 19 -46.64 -21.20 2.32
C GLY A 19 -47.31 -22.26 3.20
N CYS A 20 -47.07 -22.16 4.50
CA CYS A 20 -48.04 -22.53 5.51
C CYS A 20 -47.78 -21.75 6.78
N MET A 21 -48.80 -20.99 7.14
CA MET A 21 -48.97 -20.36 8.46
C MET A 21 -49.20 -21.44 9.52
N ASN A 22 -48.69 -21.27 10.71
CA ASN A 22 -49.51 -21.47 11.90
C ASN A 22 -49.00 -20.66 13.09
N GLN A 23 -49.94 -19.97 13.68
CA GLN A 23 -49.91 -19.15 14.87
C GLN A 23 -50.26 -20.04 16.06
N GLU A 24 -49.55 -19.93 17.18
CA GLU A 24 -50.21 -19.85 18.49
C GLU A 24 -49.24 -19.43 19.61
N ALA A 25 -49.82 -18.67 20.53
CA ALA A 25 -49.19 -18.04 21.67
C ALA A 25 -48.99 -19.02 22.83
N GLY A 26 -47.95 -18.77 23.63
CA GLY A 26 -47.73 -19.45 24.90
C GLY A 26 -46.56 -18.80 25.67
N SER A 27 -46.96 -17.94 26.61
CA SER A 27 -46.12 -17.40 27.70
C SER A 27 -45.50 -18.54 28.51
N VAL A 28 -44.26 -18.41 29.01
CA VAL A 28 -43.79 -18.39 30.39
C VAL A 28 -42.26 -18.43 30.48
N ASN A 29 -41.75 -17.47 31.15
CA ASN A 29 -40.62 -17.32 32.06
C ASN A 29 -39.42 -18.34 32.08
N GLU A 30 -38.28 -17.68 32.28
CA GLU A 30 -37.05 -18.11 32.99
C GLU A 30 -36.04 -19.01 32.27
N THR A 31 -34.95 -18.48 31.93
CA THR A 31 -33.67 -18.63 32.67
C THR A 31 -32.55 -17.91 31.90
N ILE A 32 -31.96 -16.94 32.59
CA ILE A 32 -30.70 -16.29 32.19
C ILE A 32 -29.59 -17.36 32.17
N GLN A 33 -29.08 -17.68 31.02
CA GLN A 33 -27.73 -18.27 30.91
C GLN A 33 -26.88 -17.32 30.10
N GLU A 34 -25.94 -16.69 30.80
CA GLU A 34 -24.80 -16.00 30.27
C GLU A 34 -24.02 -16.93 29.34
N ASN A 35 -24.26 -16.86 28.06
CA ASN A 35 -23.29 -17.31 27.08
C ASN A 35 -22.40 -16.13 26.73
N ASN A 36 -21.27 -16.10 27.41
CA ASN A 36 -20.14 -15.25 27.15
C ASN A 36 -19.50 -15.70 25.82
N GLU A 37 -20.17 -15.39 24.70
CA GLU A 37 -19.53 -15.46 23.39
C GLU A 37 -18.50 -14.34 23.33
N ARG A 38 -17.24 -14.74 23.51
CA ARG A 38 -16.10 -13.93 23.11
C ARG A 38 -16.25 -13.57 21.63
N ILE A 39 -16.84 -12.42 21.38
CA ILE A 39 -16.66 -11.73 20.12
C ILE A 39 -15.19 -11.37 20.08
N GLY A 40 -14.41 -12.17 19.38
CA GLY A 40 -13.08 -11.82 18.95
C GLY A 40 -13.20 -10.61 18.05
N THR A 41 -13.12 -9.42 18.63
CA THR A 41 -12.91 -8.20 17.89
C THR A 41 -11.50 -8.30 17.32
N THR A 42 -11.38 -8.79 16.10
CA THR A 42 -10.24 -8.47 15.25
C THR A 42 -10.32 -6.96 15.08
N ALA A 43 -9.53 -6.23 15.85
CA ALA A 43 -9.26 -4.83 15.59
C ALA A 43 -8.61 -4.77 14.21
N GLU A 44 -9.41 -4.52 13.18
CA GLU A 44 -8.89 -3.99 11.94
C GLU A 44 -8.26 -2.66 12.32
N THR A 45 -6.94 -2.63 12.36
CA THR A 45 -6.18 -1.40 12.56
C THR A 45 -6.35 -0.61 11.25
N ASN A 46 -7.43 0.16 11.15
CA ASN A 46 -7.59 1.13 10.09
C ASN A 46 -6.50 2.18 10.30
N SER A 47 -5.43 2.09 9.55
CA SER A 47 -4.41 3.13 9.51
C SER A 47 -5.07 4.43 9.05
N GLU A 48 -4.91 5.50 9.82
CA GLU A 48 -5.36 6.82 9.41
C GLU A 48 -4.44 7.33 8.30
N ILE A 49 -5.01 7.61 7.12
CA ILE A 49 -4.28 8.13 5.97
C ILE A 49 -4.83 9.53 5.67
N THR A 50 -3.95 10.53 5.65
CA THR A 50 -4.30 11.90 5.30
C THR A 50 -3.50 12.32 4.07
N GLU A 51 -4.17 12.68 3.00
CA GLU A 51 -3.58 13.32 1.83
C GLU A 51 -3.39 14.83 2.11
N VAL A 52 -2.27 15.38 1.66
CA VAL A 52 -1.92 16.80 1.84
C VAL A 52 -1.29 17.38 0.58
N ASP A 53 -1.30 18.71 0.46
CA ASP A 53 -0.91 19.40 -0.76
C ASP A 53 0.62 19.45 -0.97
N ASP A 54 1.40 19.45 0.13
CA ASP A 54 2.85 19.62 0.08
C ASP A 54 3.57 18.97 1.27
N MET A 55 4.89 18.98 1.21
CA MET A 55 5.75 18.42 2.25
C MET A 55 5.66 19.16 3.59
N ASP A 56 5.44 20.46 3.60
CA ASP A 56 5.34 21.24 4.83
C ASP A 56 4.04 20.91 5.57
N SER A 57 2.96 20.74 4.84
CA SER A 57 1.69 20.22 5.34
C SER A 57 1.83 18.79 5.88
N ALA A 58 2.61 17.93 5.21
CA ALA A 58 2.90 16.58 5.69
C ALA A 58 3.68 16.64 7.03
N ARG A 59 4.72 17.45 7.10
CA ARG A 59 5.51 17.64 8.34
C ARG A 59 4.65 18.13 9.51
N ALA A 60 3.71 19.04 9.25
CA ALA A 60 2.84 19.60 10.29
C ALA A 60 1.91 18.55 10.95
N LEU A 61 1.59 17.46 10.25
CA LEU A 61 0.74 16.39 10.77
C LEU A 61 1.50 15.34 11.59
N LEU A 62 2.82 15.30 11.54
CA LEU A 62 3.59 14.28 12.22
C LEU A 62 3.58 14.48 13.74
N SER A 63 3.50 13.36 14.47
CA SER A 63 3.58 13.36 15.94
C SER A 63 4.99 13.63 16.45
N GLU A 64 6.01 13.24 15.68
CA GLU A 64 7.42 13.49 15.93
C GLU A 64 8.02 14.19 14.72
N GLN A 65 8.93 15.14 14.95
CA GLN A 65 9.63 15.85 13.89
C GLN A 65 10.96 15.15 13.61
N TRP A 66 11.20 14.78 12.35
CA TRP A 66 12.51 14.35 11.86
C TRP A 66 12.82 15.07 10.54
N GLY A 67 14.07 15.08 10.16
CA GLY A 67 14.52 15.71 8.90
C GLY A 67 14.04 14.90 7.69
N ILE A 68 12.77 15.10 7.27
CA ILE A 68 12.25 14.45 6.08
C ILE A 68 12.87 15.12 4.86
N GLN A 69 13.59 14.34 4.09
CA GLN A 69 14.12 14.72 2.78
C GLN A 69 13.29 14.09 1.69
N GLN A 70 13.10 14.83 0.61
CA GLN A 70 12.48 14.34 -0.61
C GLN A 70 13.56 14.03 -1.64
N PRO A 71 13.49 12.94 -2.41
CA PRO A 71 14.43 12.70 -3.50
C PRO A 71 14.48 13.89 -4.45
N GLY A 72 15.67 14.47 -4.63
CA GLY A 72 15.92 15.58 -5.55
C GLY A 72 16.13 15.13 -7.00
N ALA A 73 16.49 13.85 -7.20
CA ALA A 73 16.63 13.23 -8.51
C ALA A 73 15.59 12.12 -8.66
N LEU A 74 14.80 12.18 -9.72
CA LEU A 74 13.78 11.18 -10.06
C LEU A 74 14.17 10.47 -11.37
N PRO A 75 13.63 9.27 -11.63
CA PRO A 75 13.70 8.67 -12.95
C PRO A 75 13.06 9.59 -13.99
N GLU A 76 13.52 9.49 -15.23
CA GLU A 76 13.02 10.32 -16.35
C GLU A 76 11.49 10.18 -16.48
N GLY A 77 10.81 11.30 -16.64
CA GLY A 77 9.35 11.38 -16.81
C GLY A 77 8.54 11.36 -15.52
N PHE A 78 9.14 11.06 -14.38
CA PHE A 78 8.40 11.05 -13.11
C PHE A 78 8.22 12.45 -12.51
N SER A 79 7.04 12.69 -11.97
CA SER A 79 6.67 13.91 -11.24
C SER A 79 5.86 13.56 -9.99
N VAL A 80 5.81 14.46 -9.01
CA VAL A 80 5.02 14.26 -7.79
C VAL A 80 3.54 14.18 -8.12
N GLN A 81 2.89 13.14 -7.65
CA GLN A 81 1.43 12.97 -7.70
C GLN A 81 0.76 13.47 -6.43
N GLY A 82 1.33 13.18 -5.26
CA GLY A 82 0.75 13.58 -3.98
C GLY A 82 1.60 13.18 -2.78
N TYR A 83 1.22 13.73 -1.63
CA TYR A 83 1.83 13.48 -0.33
C TYR A 83 0.80 12.87 0.61
N TYR A 84 1.19 11.84 1.36
CA TYR A 84 0.30 11.09 2.24
C TYR A 84 0.97 10.88 3.60
N VAL A 85 0.23 11.12 4.67
CA VAL A 85 0.67 10.86 6.04
C VAL A 85 -0.11 9.69 6.60
N TYR A 86 0.58 8.68 7.11
CA TYR A 86 0.02 7.48 7.72
C TYR A 86 0.24 7.51 9.24
N ASP A 87 -0.83 7.40 10.00
CA ASP A 87 -0.79 7.31 11.48
C ASP A 87 0.11 8.36 12.15
N ARG A 88 0.32 9.49 11.51
CA ARG A 88 1.16 10.61 11.95
C ARG A 88 2.63 10.25 12.23
N ASN A 89 3.15 9.16 11.66
CA ASN A 89 4.53 8.68 11.86
C ASN A 89 5.21 8.14 10.60
N MET A 90 4.55 8.22 9.45
CA MET A 90 5.13 7.87 8.15
C MET A 90 4.63 8.86 7.09
N VAL A 91 5.54 9.29 6.23
CA VAL A 91 5.22 10.07 5.03
C VAL A 91 5.47 9.21 3.81
N GLU A 92 4.54 9.22 2.88
CA GLU A 92 4.65 8.64 1.54
C GLU A 92 4.55 9.75 0.51
N ILE A 93 5.49 9.78 -0.43
CA ILE A 93 5.38 10.61 -1.62
C ILE A 93 5.15 9.66 -2.79
N ARG A 94 4.08 9.92 -3.53
CA ARG A 94 3.77 9.21 -4.76
C ARG A 94 4.24 10.03 -5.94
N TYR A 95 4.85 9.32 -6.87
CA TYR A 95 5.29 9.86 -8.15
C TYR A 95 4.63 9.03 -9.25
N HIS A 96 4.37 9.66 -10.38
CA HIS A 96 3.92 8.99 -11.58
C HIS A 96 4.63 9.53 -12.81
N ASP A 97 4.72 8.72 -13.86
CA ASP A 97 5.14 9.15 -15.20
C ASP A 97 3.91 9.41 -16.10
N GLU A 98 4.17 9.84 -17.35
CA GLU A 98 3.12 10.11 -18.34
C GLU A 98 2.32 8.86 -18.74
N GLU A 99 2.88 7.66 -18.55
CA GLU A 99 2.22 6.38 -18.82
C GLU A 99 1.39 5.89 -17.63
N GLY A 100 1.45 6.60 -16.49
CA GLY A 100 0.73 6.27 -15.26
C GLY A 100 1.39 5.20 -14.40
N HIS A 101 2.70 4.94 -14.60
CA HIS A 101 3.43 4.07 -13.69
C HIS A 101 3.74 4.79 -12.39
N GLU A 102 3.67 4.07 -11.29
CA GLU A 102 3.80 4.62 -9.96
C GLU A 102 5.14 4.25 -9.31
N LEU A 103 5.73 5.22 -8.63
CA LEU A 103 6.88 5.06 -7.77
C LEU A 103 6.52 5.66 -6.41
N TYR A 104 6.87 4.94 -5.35
CA TYR A 104 6.58 5.34 -3.97
C TYR A 104 7.89 5.54 -3.20
N TYR A 105 8.02 6.68 -2.55
CA TYR A 105 9.04 6.92 -1.55
C TYR A 105 8.39 7.06 -0.19
N ARG A 106 8.90 6.33 0.81
CA ARG A 106 8.39 6.40 2.18
C ARG A 106 9.51 6.66 3.17
N THR A 107 9.21 7.40 4.21
CA THR A 107 10.08 7.64 5.37
C THR A 107 9.27 7.60 6.66
N SER A 108 9.85 7.01 7.73
CA SER A 108 9.12 6.78 8.98
C SER A 108 10.05 6.62 10.17
N THR A 109 9.58 7.01 11.34
CA THR A 109 10.18 6.64 12.64
C THR A 109 9.88 5.19 13.05
N ARG A 110 8.98 4.50 12.34
CA ARG A 110 8.75 3.07 12.53
C ARG A 110 9.96 2.27 12.08
N SER A 111 10.32 1.25 12.83
CA SER A 111 11.39 0.31 12.43
C SER A 111 10.88 -0.76 11.48
N GLY A 112 11.76 -1.25 10.60
CA GLY A 112 11.50 -2.40 9.73
C GLY A 112 11.23 -2.03 8.27
N ASP A 113 10.68 -3.00 7.53
CA ASP A 113 10.32 -2.81 6.12
C ASP A 113 9.00 -2.02 6.02
N ILE A 114 9.11 -0.75 5.64
CA ILE A 114 7.97 0.15 5.47
C ILE A 114 7.49 0.25 4.01
N SER A 115 8.03 -0.57 3.12
CA SER A 115 7.69 -0.54 1.68
C SER A 115 6.22 -0.92 1.40
N GLY A 116 5.60 -1.68 2.31
CA GLY A 116 4.26 -2.24 2.09
C GLY A 116 4.21 -3.29 0.98
N ASN A 117 5.37 -3.65 0.41
CA ASN A 117 5.45 -4.60 -0.70
C ASN A 117 5.68 -6.02 -0.16
N THR A 118 4.71 -6.90 -0.37
CA THR A 118 4.73 -8.30 0.07
C THR A 118 5.11 -9.29 -1.03
N GLN A 119 5.40 -8.82 -2.23
CA GLN A 119 5.78 -9.66 -3.36
C GLN A 119 7.09 -10.40 -3.11
N GLN A 120 7.18 -11.61 -3.67
CA GLN A 120 8.41 -12.39 -3.67
C GLN A 120 9.18 -12.12 -4.97
N TYR A 121 10.47 -11.81 -4.83
CA TYR A 121 11.35 -11.53 -5.95
C TYR A 121 12.47 -12.58 -6.02
N SER A 122 12.95 -12.83 -7.24
CA SER A 122 14.00 -13.82 -7.49
C SER A 122 15.39 -13.35 -7.08
N GLN A 123 15.59 -12.03 -6.99
CA GLN A 123 16.87 -11.41 -6.64
C GLN A 123 16.74 -10.60 -5.34
N LYS A 124 17.77 -10.70 -4.49
CA LYS A 124 17.90 -9.91 -3.25
C LYS A 124 19.38 -9.63 -3.05
N GLU A 125 19.70 -8.36 -2.87
CA GLU A 125 21.07 -7.90 -2.64
C GLU A 125 21.12 -6.81 -1.58
N THR A 126 22.34 -6.45 -1.18
CA THR A 126 22.62 -5.27 -0.37
C THR A 126 23.54 -4.38 -1.17
N ILE A 127 23.20 -3.12 -1.31
CA ILE A 127 23.98 -2.12 -2.03
C ILE A 127 24.26 -0.92 -1.13
N ASP A 128 25.21 -0.09 -1.54
CA ASP A 128 25.49 1.22 -0.95
C ASP A 128 25.24 2.30 -2.00
N ALA A 129 24.81 3.49 -1.58
CA ALA A 129 24.57 4.64 -2.45
C ALA A 129 24.94 5.94 -1.71
N GLY A 130 26.05 6.56 -2.09
CA GLY A 130 26.57 7.77 -1.45
C GLY A 130 26.85 7.57 0.04
N SER A 131 26.15 8.33 0.89
CA SER A 131 26.27 8.22 2.35
C SER A 131 25.31 7.20 2.98
N PHE A 132 24.53 6.49 2.17
CA PHE A 132 23.62 5.45 2.62
C PHE A 132 24.22 4.07 2.39
N THR A 133 24.27 3.27 3.44
CA THR A 133 24.82 1.92 3.45
C THR A 133 23.77 0.89 3.84
N ASP A 134 24.08 -0.40 3.59
CA ASP A 134 23.19 -1.51 3.96
C ASP A 134 21.78 -1.42 3.36
N ILE A 135 21.64 -0.87 2.16
CA ILE A 135 20.38 -0.78 1.44
C ILE A 135 20.00 -2.16 0.94
N LYS A 136 18.97 -2.75 1.47
CA LYS A 136 18.44 -4.05 1.04
C LYS A 136 17.55 -3.85 -0.17
N VAL A 137 17.92 -4.44 -1.29
CA VAL A 137 17.16 -4.39 -2.53
C VAL A 137 16.60 -5.75 -2.89
N LYS A 138 15.40 -5.76 -3.46
CA LYS A 138 14.74 -6.96 -3.98
C LYS A 138 14.07 -6.65 -5.31
N GLY A 139 14.19 -7.58 -6.26
CA GLY A 139 13.70 -7.37 -7.61
C GLY A 139 13.82 -8.59 -8.51
N SER A 140 13.76 -8.39 -9.83
CA SER A 140 13.87 -9.43 -10.84
C SER A 140 14.44 -8.84 -12.12
N ASN A 141 15.13 -9.67 -12.93
CA ASN A 141 15.69 -9.28 -14.23
C ASN A 141 16.63 -8.07 -14.15
N ASP A 142 17.50 -8.05 -13.15
CA ASP A 142 18.47 -6.98 -12.90
C ASP A 142 17.85 -5.60 -12.66
N LEU A 143 16.56 -5.58 -12.27
CA LEU A 143 15.84 -4.39 -11.84
C LEU A 143 15.38 -4.54 -10.38
N TRP A 144 15.47 -3.46 -9.62
CA TRP A 144 15.11 -3.39 -8.21
C TRP A 144 13.72 -2.79 -8.03
N ASN A 145 12.78 -3.63 -7.63
CA ASN A 145 11.40 -3.19 -7.38
C ASN A 145 11.22 -2.58 -6.00
N VAL A 146 12.07 -2.94 -5.05
CA VAL A 146 12.00 -2.44 -3.68
C VAL A 146 13.41 -2.22 -3.16
N ALA A 147 13.63 -1.06 -2.55
CA ALA A 147 14.78 -0.75 -1.72
C ALA A 147 14.31 -0.35 -0.33
N VAL A 148 14.96 -0.86 0.72
CA VAL A 148 14.69 -0.49 2.12
C VAL A 148 15.99 -0.31 2.89
N TRP A 149 16.07 0.72 3.72
CA TRP A 149 17.22 0.99 4.58
C TRP A 149 16.84 1.77 5.82
N VAL A 150 17.78 1.88 6.75
CA VAL A 150 17.65 2.70 7.96
C VAL A 150 18.86 3.61 8.05
N LYS A 151 18.65 4.89 8.32
CA LYS A 151 19.72 5.84 8.63
C LYS A 151 19.28 6.71 9.82
N ASP A 152 20.15 6.84 10.81
CA ASP A 152 19.91 7.66 12.01
C ASP A 152 18.58 7.33 12.73
N GLY A 153 18.17 6.05 12.73
CA GLY A 153 16.94 5.57 13.35
C GLY A 153 15.68 5.79 12.50
N ILE A 154 15.80 6.40 11.32
CA ILE A 154 14.70 6.60 10.39
C ILE A 154 14.72 5.50 9.32
N SER A 155 13.57 4.89 9.08
CA SER A 155 13.36 3.89 8.02
C SER A 155 12.96 4.59 6.73
N TYR A 156 13.46 4.05 5.63
CA TYR A 156 13.20 4.53 4.27
C TYR A 156 12.82 3.38 3.36
N SER A 157 12.01 3.66 2.35
CA SER A 157 11.80 2.74 1.24
C SER A 157 11.55 3.47 -0.08
N ILE A 158 11.97 2.82 -1.17
CA ILE A 158 11.58 3.14 -2.54
C ILE A 158 10.94 1.88 -3.12
N THR A 159 9.79 2.03 -3.76
CA THR A 159 9.09 0.95 -4.45
C THR A 159 8.68 1.41 -5.83
N ASP A 160 9.05 0.63 -6.86
CA ASP A 160 8.68 0.87 -8.26
C ASP A 160 8.18 -0.44 -8.88
N GLU A 161 7.01 -0.43 -9.51
CA GLU A 161 6.38 -1.64 -10.05
C GLU A 161 7.18 -2.26 -11.19
N ARG A 162 7.81 -1.45 -12.04
CA ARG A 162 8.63 -1.93 -13.16
C ARG A 162 10.03 -2.29 -12.72
N GLY A 163 10.47 -1.72 -11.62
CA GLY A 163 11.83 -1.83 -11.10
C GLY A 163 12.79 -0.82 -11.73
N LEU A 164 13.74 -0.36 -10.93
CA LEU A 164 14.78 0.58 -11.29
C LEU A 164 16.10 -0.16 -11.50
N ASN A 165 16.89 0.24 -12.49
CA ASN A 165 18.29 -0.22 -12.54
C ASN A 165 19.10 0.39 -11.39
N THR A 166 20.22 -0.25 -11.05
CA THR A 166 21.03 0.16 -9.90
C THR A 166 21.50 1.62 -10.00
N ALA A 167 21.86 2.11 -11.17
CA ALA A 167 22.36 3.48 -11.33
C ALA A 167 21.27 4.52 -11.03
N VAL A 168 20.08 4.33 -11.56
CA VAL A 168 18.91 5.21 -11.31
C VAL A 168 18.53 5.19 -9.84
N LEU A 169 18.41 4.00 -9.25
CA LEU A 169 18.10 3.84 -7.83
C LEU A 169 19.13 4.53 -6.93
N SER A 170 20.43 4.30 -7.20
CA SER A 170 21.52 4.94 -6.43
C SER A 170 21.48 6.46 -6.55
N THR A 171 21.29 7.00 -7.75
CA THR A 171 21.18 8.46 -7.96
C THR A 171 20.02 9.04 -7.17
N MET A 172 18.86 8.37 -7.17
CA MET A 172 17.69 8.80 -6.40
C MET A 172 17.98 8.82 -4.89
N ILE A 173 18.62 7.76 -4.37
CA ILE A 173 18.96 7.67 -2.94
C ILE A 173 20.03 8.71 -2.55
N GLU A 174 21.07 8.88 -3.36
CA GLU A 174 22.13 9.87 -3.12
C GLU A 174 21.59 11.30 -3.07
N SER A 175 20.55 11.59 -3.83
CA SER A 175 19.91 12.90 -3.84
C SER A 175 19.21 13.28 -2.54
N LEU A 176 18.98 12.31 -1.63
CA LEU A 176 18.46 12.55 -0.28
C LEU A 176 19.50 13.19 0.65
N SER A 177 20.79 13.19 0.30
CA SER A 177 21.89 13.72 1.12
C SER A 177 22.38 15.11 0.69
N SER A 178 21.76 15.71 -0.35
CA SER A 178 22.20 16.98 -0.93
C SER A 178 21.51 18.20 -0.30
N GLU A 179 21.77 18.44 1.00
CA GLU A 179 21.64 19.76 1.64
C GLU A 179 22.88 20.08 2.46
#